data_99d1a7b176b2266e61522c0167a197ec
#
_entry.id   99d1a7b176b2266e61522c0167a197ec
#
_cell.length_a   1.000
_cell.length_b   1.000
_cell.length_c   1.000
_cell.angle_alpha   90.00
_cell.angle_beta   90.00
_cell.angle_gamma   90.00
#
_symmetry.space_group_name_H-M   'P 1'
#
loop_
_entity.id
_entity.type
_entity.pdbx_description
1 polymer ?
#
loop_
_entity_poly.entity_id
_entity_poly.type
_entity_poly.pdbx_seq_one_letter_code
_entity_poly.pdbx_strand_id
1 'polypeptide(L)'
;MLKCFEPSVLGRELDREPFKFSHQLLGHPALDLDNLAKVIPALPSEYVKYSKGLMRNGDDFENCDVQHRSQMSLAETIESMRTSDSYVMVRSPQIHESFQSVFRDLSGDVEQLLRKTLGHRQRLLINPRLYLFIASPGSHTPFNIDRNSTMLLQFRGSKQLVLFPQWEPRVVAHEAREAYAAFDGTKLPWSEARESFGQRFDFAPGEGLHIPFIAGHYVQNHEDDVSISMSIIFNTPESQAQLEALQLNHKLRGMGMAPAPVGQRAGRDQLKSFLWRARRKVRHTLRLPPDN
;
A
#
# COMPACT_ATOMS: atom_id res chain seq x y z
N MET A 1 13.18 22.15 -0.10
CA MET A 1 13.20 21.71 1.31
C MET A 1 12.03 20.77 1.49
N LEU A 2 12.21 19.64 2.17
CA LEU A 2 11.12 18.72 2.50
C LEU A 2 10.17 19.39 3.50
N LYS A 3 8.88 19.12 3.39
CA LYS A 3 7.85 19.67 4.27
C LYS A 3 7.29 18.66 5.26
N CYS A 4 7.30 17.40 4.86
CA CYS A 4 6.68 16.30 5.61
C CYS A 4 7.71 15.33 6.19
N PHE A 5 8.80 15.09 5.50
CA PHE A 5 9.84 14.15 5.92
C PHE A 5 11.07 14.86 6.51
N GLU A 6 11.71 14.20 7.46
CA GLU A 6 13.01 14.63 7.95
C GLU A 6 14.10 14.47 6.87
N PRO A 7 15.12 15.36 6.82
CA PRO A 7 16.17 15.31 5.80
C PRO A 7 16.94 13.99 5.71
N SER A 8 16.95 13.18 6.77
CA SER A 8 17.59 11.85 6.80
C SER A 8 17.10 10.87 5.76
N VAL A 9 15.89 11.11 5.22
CA VAL A 9 15.32 10.30 4.13
C VAL A 9 16.00 10.58 2.78
N LEU A 10 16.69 11.72 2.64
CA LEU A 10 17.38 12.09 1.42
C LEU A 10 18.59 11.18 1.17
N GLY A 11 18.67 10.61 -0.01
CA GLY A 11 19.70 9.63 -0.37
C GLY A 11 19.30 8.18 -0.17
N ARG A 12 18.10 7.93 0.39
CA ARG A 12 17.51 6.58 0.37
C ARG A 12 16.95 6.27 -1.01
N GLU A 13 17.14 5.04 -1.46
CA GLU A 13 16.62 4.57 -2.74
C GLU A 13 15.29 3.85 -2.53
N LEU A 14 14.23 4.43 -3.11
CA LEU A 14 12.91 3.82 -3.08
C LEU A 14 12.89 2.51 -3.88
N ASP A 15 12.13 1.54 -3.42
CA ASP A 15 11.94 0.21 -4.03
C ASP A 15 13.21 -0.66 -4.12
N ARG A 16 14.29 -0.31 -3.41
CA ARG A 16 15.50 -1.17 -3.28
C ARG A 16 15.47 -1.96 -1.97
N GLU A 17 15.28 -1.25 -0.88
CA GLU A 17 15.20 -1.83 0.47
C GLU A 17 14.19 -1.06 1.33
N PRO A 18 13.62 -1.70 2.34
CA PRO A 18 12.82 -1.00 3.33
C PRO A 18 13.72 -0.12 4.21
N PHE A 19 13.17 1.01 4.65
CA PHE A 19 13.87 1.87 5.62
C PHE A 19 12.88 2.64 6.49
N LYS A 20 13.25 2.81 7.75
CA LYS A 20 12.55 3.73 8.66
C LYS A 20 12.93 5.18 8.33
N PHE A 21 11.98 6.06 8.59
CA PHE A 21 12.17 7.51 8.48
C PHE A 21 11.36 8.23 9.56
N SER A 22 11.66 9.50 9.80
CA SER A 22 10.85 10.37 10.65
C SER A 22 10.08 11.39 9.81
N HIS A 23 8.90 11.81 10.32
CA HIS A 23 8.05 12.79 9.67
C HIS A 23 7.62 13.93 10.60
N GLN A 24 7.31 15.09 10.02
CA GLN A 24 6.97 16.33 10.73
C GLN A 24 5.46 16.62 10.73
N LEU A 25 4.62 15.60 10.54
CA LEU A 25 3.17 15.77 10.39
C LEU A 25 2.38 15.50 11.69
N LEU A 26 3.05 15.27 12.83
CA LEU A 26 2.35 15.18 14.11
C LEU A 26 1.62 16.49 14.40
N GLY A 27 0.36 16.39 14.84
CA GLY A 27 -0.49 17.56 15.08
C GLY A 27 -1.05 18.21 13.82
N HIS A 28 -0.90 17.60 12.65
CA HIS A 28 -1.52 18.13 11.43
C HIS A 28 -3.05 18.09 11.53
N PRO A 29 -3.76 19.22 11.26
CA PRO A 29 -5.22 19.32 11.50
C PRO A 29 -6.06 18.26 10.77
N ALA A 30 -5.63 17.81 9.59
CA ALA A 30 -6.33 16.77 8.85
C ALA A 30 -6.40 15.42 9.60
N LEU A 31 -5.47 15.18 10.52
CA LEU A 31 -5.30 13.92 11.27
C LEU A 31 -5.74 14.04 12.74
N ASP A 32 -6.29 15.19 13.12
CA ASP A 32 -6.96 15.35 14.39
C ASP A 32 -8.18 14.44 14.49
N LEU A 33 -8.42 13.84 15.66
CA LEU A 33 -9.55 12.91 15.88
C LEU A 33 -10.89 13.55 15.60
N ASP A 34 -11.06 14.83 15.98
CA ASP A 34 -12.31 15.56 15.74
C ASP A 34 -12.56 15.79 14.25
N ASN A 35 -11.48 16.06 13.47
CA ASN A 35 -11.59 16.15 12.03
C ASN A 35 -11.89 14.79 11.41
N LEU A 36 -11.20 13.74 11.83
CA LEU A 36 -11.42 12.38 11.31
C LEU A 36 -12.86 11.91 11.60
N ALA A 37 -13.38 12.14 12.79
CA ALA A 37 -14.76 11.80 13.17
C ALA A 37 -15.81 12.50 12.29
N LYS A 38 -15.53 13.70 11.79
CA LYS A 38 -16.42 14.45 10.89
C LYS A 38 -16.25 14.03 9.43
N VAL A 39 -15.00 13.91 8.99
CA VAL A 39 -14.68 13.73 7.56
C VAL A 39 -14.95 12.30 7.09
N ILE A 40 -14.59 11.29 7.89
CA ILE A 40 -14.70 9.89 7.45
C ILE A 40 -16.16 9.50 7.14
N PRO A 41 -17.16 9.82 8.00
CA PRO A 41 -18.56 9.53 7.69
C PRO A 41 -19.14 10.37 6.53
N ALA A 42 -18.52 11.51 6.20
CA ALA A 42 -18.97 12.37 5.10
C ALA A 42 -18.41 11.93 3.72
N LEU A 43 -17.43 11.02 3.70
CA LEU A 43 -16.89 10.48 2.46
C LEU A 43 -17.88 9.51 1.79
N PRO A 44 -17.89 9.42 0.44
CA PRO A 44 -18.67 8.39 -0.24
C PRO A 44 -18.25 6.98 0.21
N SER A 45 -19.22 6.10 0.38
CA SER A 45 -19.02 4.76 0.99
C SER A 45 -18.01 3.89 0.24
N GLU A 46 -17.86 4.07 -1.07
CA GLU A 46 -16.87 3.37 -1.89
C GLU A 46 -15.41 3.68 -1.51
N TYR A 47 -15.18 4.77 -0.79
CA TYR A 47 -13.85 5.14 -0.28
C TYR A 47 -13.57 4.63 1.13
N VAL A 48 -14.58 4.13 1.83
CA VAL A 48 -14.44 3.70 3.23
C VAL A 48 -14.77 2.23 3.36
N LYS A 49 -13.78 1.43 3.74
CA LYS A 49 -13.95 0.05 4.15
C LYS A 49 -13.78 -0.08 5.65
N TYR A 50 -14.64 -0.82 6.29
CA TYR A 50 -14.50 -1.12 7.72
C TYR A 50 -14.96 -2.54 8.03
N SER A 51 -14.30 -3.14 8.99
CA SER A 51 -14.52 -4.52 9.43
C SER A 51 -14.46 -4.62 10.94
N LYS A 52 -14.99 -5.72 11.47
CA LYS A 52 -14.94 -6.06 12.89
C LYS A 52 -14.51 -7.50 13.06
N GLY A 53 -13.63 -7.74 14.03
CA GLY A 53 -13.12 -9.04 14.39
C GLY A 53 -11.62 -9.20 14.10
N LEU A 54 -11.03 -10.19 14.75
CA LEU A 54 -9.61 -10.48 14.65
C LEU A 54 -9.29 -11.10 13.30
N MET A 55 -8.52 -10.40 12.49
CA MET A 55 -7.93 -10.93 11.26
C MET A 55 -6.64 -11.69 11.59
N ARG A 56 -6.28 -12.65 10.73
CA ARG A 56 -5.07 -13.47 10.86
C ARG A 56 -4.36 -13.58 9.51
N ASN A 57 -3.07 -13.88 9.55
CA ASN A 57 -2.35 -14.19 8.32
C ASN A 57 -3.03 -15.35 7.56
N GLY A 58 -3.24 -15.16 6.26
CA GLY A 58 -4.02 -16.07 5.43
C GLY A 58 -5.46 -15.62 5.18
N ASP A 59 -5.97 -14.59 5.87
CA ASP A 59 -7.23 -13.94 5.51
C ASP A 59 -7.03 -13.03 4.30
N ASP A 60 -8.11 -12.75 3.58
CA ASP A 60 -8.09 -11.84 2.43
C ASP A 60 -8.25 -10.39 2.90
N PHE A 61 -7.13 -9.67 3.01
CA PHE A 61 -7.14 -8.29 3.48
C PHE A 61 -7.91 -7.33 2.56
N GLU A 62 -7.85 -7.52 1.24
CA GLU A 62 -8.58 -6.65 0.30
C GLU A 62 -10.10 -6.79 0.40
N ASN A 63 -10.59 -7.93 0.86
CA ASN A 63 -12.00 -8.25 1.03
C ASN A 63 -12.41 -8.43 2.51
N CYS A 64 -11.64 -7.87 3.44
CA CYS A 64 -11.90 -7.99 4.88
C CYS A 64 -13.25 -7.39 5.29
N ASP A 65 -13.70 -6.33 4.63
CA ASP A 65 -15.00 -5.70 4.82
C ASP A 65 -16.19 -6.60 4.44
N VAL A 66 -15.97 -7.60 3.58
CA VAL A 66 -16.96 -8.61 3.22
C VAL A 66 -16.89 -9.81 4.19
N GLN A 67 -15.68 -10.29 4.47
CA GLN A 67 -15.45 -11.48 5.31
C GLN A 67 -15.69 -11.21 6.81
N HIS A 68 -15.35 -10.02 7.27
CA HIS A 68 -15.46 -9.57 8.66
C HIS A 68 -16.40 -8.35 8.75
N ARG A 69 -17.57 -8.47 8.13
CA ARG A 69 -18.53 -7.37 8.07
C ARG A 69 -18.96 -6.92 9.46
N SER A 70 -18.78 -5.63 9.76
CA SER A 70 -19.32 -5.02 10.95
C SER A 70 -20.83 -4.88 10.84
N GLN A 71 -21.56 -5.20 11.94
CA GLN A 71 -22.99 -4.88 12.09
C GLN A 71 -23.21 -3.46 12.61
N MET A 72 -22.15 -2.79 13.05
CA MET A 72 -22.17 -1.42 13.55
C MET A 72 -22.10 -0.45 12.38
N SER A 73 -22.69 0.72 12.53
CA SER A 73 -22.46 1.83 11.60
C SER A 73 -20.99 2.28 11.64
N LEU A 74 -20.57 3.02 10.63
CA LEU A 74 -19.22 3.58 10.59
C LEU A 74 -18.95 4.51 11.80
N ALA A 75 -19.93 5.33 12.20
CA ALA A 75 -19.83 6.21 13.37
C ALA A 75 -19.63 5.41 14.66
N GLU A 76 -20.48 4.42 14.92
CA GLU A 76 -20.35 3.52 16.07
C GLU A 76 -19.02 2.76 16.06
N THR A 77 -18.55 2.34 14.89
CA THR A 77 -17.25 1.68 14.73
C THR A 77 -16.11 2.59 15.15
N ILE A 78 -16.13 3.87 14.74
CA ILE A 78 -15.10 4.85 15.10
C ILE A 78 -15.15 5.17 16.60
N GLU A 79 -16.34 5.39 17.16
CA GLU A 79 -16.53 5.68 18.58
C GLU A 79 -16.08 4.54 19.49
N SER A 80 -16.33 3.28 19.09
CA SER A 80 -15.96 2.08 19.86
C SER A 80 -14.58 1.53 19.51
N MET A 81 -13.80 2.19 18.67
CA MET A 81 -12.53 1.70 18.11
C MET A 81 -11.56 1.14 19.16
N ARG A 82 -11.56 1.68 20.38
CA ARG A 82 -10.69 1.23 21.46
C ARG A 82 -11.01 -0.18 21.98
N THR A 83 -12.24 -0.66 21.81
CA THR A 83 -12.73 -1.89 22.46
C THR A 83 -13.44 -2.86 21.52
N SER A 84 -13.50 -2.56 20.23
CA SER A 84 -14.40 -3.25 19.30
C SER A 84 -13.72 -4.19 18.31
N ASP A 85 -12.41 -4.40 18.40
CA ASP A 85 -11.62 -5.16 17.42
C ASP A 85 -11.92 -4.74 15.98
N SER A 86 -11.97 -3.43 15.75
CA SER A 86 -12.40 -2.87 14.50
C SER A 86 -11.22 -2.32 13.69
N TYR A 87 -11.43 -2.27 12.38
CA TYR A 87 -10.48 -1.73 11.42
C TYR A 87 -11.22 -0.85 10.41
N VAL A 88 -10.72 0.35 10.19
CA VAL A 88 -11.25 1.30 9.19
C VAL A 88 -10.13 1.66 8.22
N MET A 89 -10.37 1.51 6.94
CA MET A 89 -9.49 1.92 5.86
C MET A 89 -10.20 2.94 4.98
N VAL A 90 -9.62 4.13 4.85
CA VAL A 90 -10.12 5.17 3.94
C VAL A 90 -9.19 5.26 2.74
N ARG A 91 -9.73 5.04 1.56
CA ARG A 91 -9.01 5.20 0.28
C ARG A 91 -9.18 6.62 -0.23
N SER A 92 -8.10 7.22 -0.71
CA SER A 92 -8.10 8.54 -1.33
C SER A 92 -8.77 9.64 -0.49
N PRO A 93 -8.47 9.78 0.82
CA PRO A 93 -9.05 10.84 1.64
C PRO A 93 -8.80 12.25 1.10
N GLN A 94 -7.81 12.44 0.21
CA GLN A 94 -7.52 13.70 -0.47
C GLN A 94 -8.64 14.21 -1.39
N ILE A 95 -9.71 13.44 -1.64
CA ILE A 95 -10.92 13.96 -2.28
C ILE A 95 -11.62 14.99 -1.40
N HIS A 96 -11.47 14.90 -0.08
CA HIS A 96 -11.93 15.89 0.87
C HIS A 96 -10.90 17.02 1.03
N GLU A 97 -11.37 18.26 1.14
CA GLU A 97 -10.54 19.46 1.17
C GLU A 97 -9.50 19.47 2.30
N SER A 98 -9.84 18.94 3.49
CA SER A 98 -8.94 18.90 4.65
C SER A 98 -7.66 18.09 4.41
N PHE A 99 -7.66 17.15 3.46
CA PHE A 99 -6.51 16.32 3.12
C PHE A 99 -5.71 16.81 1.91
N GLN A 100 -6.21 17.80 1.18
CA GLN A 100 -5.55 18.25 -0.06
C GLN A 100 -4.18 18.89 0.18
N SER A 101 -4.01 19.63 1.29
CA SER A 101 -2.72 20.25 1.62
C SER A 101 -1.67 19.19 1.94
N VAL A 102 -1.96 18.25 2.82
CA VAL A 102 -1.02 17.17 3.19
C VAL A 102 -0.72 16.27 2.00
N PHE A 103 -1.70 15.98 1.15
CA PHE A 103 -1.47 15.22 -0.07
C PHE A 103 -0.51 15.91 -1.04
N ARG A 104 -0.67 17.22 -1.24
CA ARG A 104 0.21 18.01 -2.10
C ARG A 104 1.64 18.04 -1.56
N ASP A 105 1.78 18.25 -0.26
CA ASP A 105 3.08 18.37 0.39
C ASP A 105 3.81 17.02 0.42
N LEU A 106 3.14 15.92 0.77
CA LEU A 106 3.71 14.57 0.70
C LEU A 106 4.08 14.17 -0.74
N SER A 107 3.21 14.47 -1.71
CA SER A 107 3.51 14.19 -3.12
C SER A 107 4.73 14.98 -3.60
N GLY A 108 4.85 16.24 -3.18
CA GLY A 108 6.02 17.08 -3.48
C GLY A 108 7.31 16.53 -2.88
N ASP A 109 7.26 16.07 -1.65
CA ASP A 109 8.42 15.48 -0.98
C ASP A 109 8.86 14.16 -1.64
N VAL A 110 7.93 13.24 -1.94
CA VAL A 110 8.25 11.99 -2.65
C VAL A 110 8.81 12.28 -4.05
N GLU A 111 8.24 13.24 -4.79
CA GLU A 111 8.77 13.65 -6.10
C GLU A 111 10.20 14.20 -5.95
N GLN A 112 10.51 14.94 -4.87
CA GLN A 112 11.86 15.45 -4.60
C GLN A 112 12.85 14.32 -4.29
N LEU A 113 12.43 13.27 -3.54
CA LEU A 113 13.24 12.07 -3.30
C LEU A 113 13.59 11.38 -4.62
N LEU A 114 12.59 11.12 -5.45
CA LEU A 114 12.76 10.48 -6.75
C LEU A 114 13.70 11.26 -7.68
N ARG A 115 13.58 12.59 -7.70
CA ARG A 115 14.47 13.45 -8.51
C ARG A 115 15.93 13.39 -8.08
N LYS A 116 16.20 13.31 -6.78
CA LYS A 116 17.57 13.18 -6.28
C LYS A 116 18.21 11.86 -6.66
N THR A 117 17.44 10.77 -6.65
CA THR A 117 17.92 9.43 -6.93
C THR A 117 18.03 9.18 -8.44
N LEU A 118 17.06 9.62 -9.23
CA LEU A 118 16.95 9.29 -10.66
C LEU A 118 17.40 10.40 -11.62
N GLY A 119 17.64 11.64 -11.10
CA GLY A 119 18.22 12.75 -11.86
C GLY A 119 17.39 13.27 -13.05
N HIS A 120 16.09 12.99 -13.11
CA HIS A 120 15.27 13.24 -14.29
C HIS A 120 14.47 14.56 -14.23
N ARG A 121 14.18 15.11 -15.44
CA ARG A 121 13.33 16.29 -15.63
C ARG A 121 11.84 15.97 -15.78
N GLN A 122 11.46 14.69 -15.95
CA GLN A 122 10.09 14.26 -16.14
C GLN A 122 9.41 13.97 -14.79
N ARG A 123 8.07 13.89 -14.81
CA ARG A 123 7.29 13.47 -13.66
C ARG A 123 7.60 12.01 -13.32
N LEU A 124 8.10 11.80 -12.11
CA LEU A 124 8.55 10.48 -11.64
C LEU A 124 7.51 9.80 -10.76
N LEU A 125 6.62 10.59 -10.16
CA LEU A 125 5.56 10.11 -9.29
C LEU A 125 4.31 9.78 -10.12
N ILE A 126 3.91 8.50 -10.15
CA ILE A 126 2.80 7.98 -10.94
C ILE A 126 1.67 7.57 -10.00
N ASN A 127 0.45 8.08 -10.27
CA ASN A 127 -0.79 7.75 -9.55
C ASN A 127 -0.69 7.84 -8.02
N PRO A 128 -0.15 8.91 -7.44
CA PRO A 128 -0.08 9.05 -5.99
C PRO A 128 -1.48 9.13 -5.38
N ARG A 129 -1.65 8.47 -4.23
CA ARG A 129 -2.89 8.48 -3.43
C ARG A 129 -2.57 8.36 -1.95
N LEU A 130 -3.43 8.90 -1.10
CA LEU A 130 -3.40 8.64 0.32
C LEU A 130 -4.28 7.45 0.69
N TYR A 131 -3.87 6.75 1.72
CA TYR A 131 -4.70 5.83 2.49
C TYR A 131 -4.60 6.20 3.95
N LEU A 132 -5.72 6.15 4.66
CA LEU A 132 -5.78 6.34 6.10
C LEU A 132 -6.26 5.04 6.73
N PHE A 133 -5.63 4.66 7.83
CA PHE A 133 -5.94 3.44 8.58
C PHE A 133 -6.17 3.80 10.05
N ILE A 134 -7.30 3.35 10.58
CA ILE A 134 -7.63 3.44 12.00
C ILE A 134 -7.95 2.02 12.47
N ALA A 135 -7.28 1.59 13.52
CA ALA A 135 -7.38 0.21 13.99
C ALA A 135 -7.38 0.12 15.51
N SER A 136 -8.14 -0.82 16.03
CA SER A 136 -8.18 -1.12 17.46
C SER A 136 -6.81 -1.53 18.00
N PRO A 137 -6.53 -1.29 19.29
CA PRO A 137 -5.36 -1.85 19.96
C PRO A 137 -5.26 -3.36 19.74
N GLY A 138 -4.07 -3.89 19.59
CA GLY A 138 -3.81 -5.31 19.39
C GLY A 138 -4.26 -5.91 18.04
N SER A 139 -4.87 -5.10 17.16
CA SER A 139 -5.38 -5.60 15.88
C SER A 139 -4.27 -6.01 14.90
N HIS A 140 -4.58 -6.96 14.04
CA HIS A 140 -3.65 -7.53 13.07
C HIS A 140 -4.12 -7.22 11.64
N THR A 141 -3.21 -6.73 10.79
CA THR A 141 -3.42 -6.67 9.34
C THR A 141 -2.77 -7.88 8.70
N PRO A 142 -3.54 -8.75 8.02
CA PRO A 142 -3.03 -9.99 7.43
C PRO A 142 -1.91 -9.79 6.43
N PHE A 143 -1.13 -10.85 6.22
CA PHE A 143 -0.11 -10.90 5.18
C PHE A 143 -0.70 -10.55 3.81
N ASN A 144 -0.14 -9.53 3.20
CA ASN A 144 -0.56 -9.00 1.90
C ASN A 144 0.63 -8.43 1.13
N ILE A 145 0.42 -8.01 -0.11
CA ILE A 145 1.35 -7.26 -0.94
C ILE A 145 0.63 -6.03 -1.51
N ASP A 146 1.39 -4.99 -1.86
CA ASP A 146 0.85 -3.79 -2.47
C ASP A 146 1.24 -3.68 -3.96
N ARG A 147 0.31 -3.23 -4.80
CA ARG A 147 0.59 -2.91 -6.22
C ARG A 147 1.29 -1.56 -6.40
N ASN A 148 1.77 -1.00 -5.31
CA ASN A 148 2.36 0.33 -5.24
C ASN A 148 3.55 0.33 -4.29
N SER A 149 4.42 1.30 -4.45
CA SER A 149 5.40 1.69 -3.43
C SER A 149 4.69 2.49 -2.35
N THR A 150 5.06 2.34 -1.10
CA THR A 150 4.36 2.93 0.04
C THR A 150 5.32 3.65 0.99
N MET A 151 4.97 4.87 1.38
CA MET A 151 5.53 5.52 2.58
C MET A 151 4.42 5.52 3.63
N LEU A 152 4.55 4.66 4.65
CA LEU A 152 3.60 4.54 5.76
C LEU A 152 4.07 5.40 6.93
N LEU A 153 3.20 6.28 7.43
CA LEU A 153 3.45 7.23 8.50
C LEU A 153 2.56 6.91 9.70
N GLN A 154 3.11 6.93 10.92
CA GLN A 154 2.39 6.66 12.16
C GLN A 154 2.10 7.95 12.93
N PHE A 155 0.83 8.11 13.37
CA PHE A 155 0.36 9.32 14.06
C PHE A 155 -0.08 9.06 15.50
N ARG A 156 -0.63 7.86 15.77
CA ARG A 156 -1.10 7.47 17.11
C ARG A 156 -0.96 5.97 17.29
N GLY A 157 -0.74 5.54 18.55
CA GLY A 157 -0.42 4.16 18.87
C GLY A 157 0.90 3.72 18.26
N SER A 158 1.41 2.58 18.67
CA SER A 158 2.62 1.97 18.11
C SER A 158 2.30 0.65 17.42
N LYS A 159 3.18 0.20 16.53
CA LYS A 159 3.00 -1.05 15.80
C LYS A 159 4.31 -1.69 15.38
N GLN A 160 4.26 -2.98 15.14
CA GLN A 160 5.30 -3.73 14.45
C GLN A 160 4.81 -4.09 13.03
N LEU A 161 5.63 -3.85 12.03
CA LEU A 161 5.44 -4.34 10.68
C LEU A 161 6.52 -5.35 10.36
N VAL A 162 6.12 -6.52 9.87
CA VAL A 162 7.05 -7.54 9.36
C VAL A 162 7.03 -7.47 7.84
N LEU A 163 8.20 -7.25 7.26
CA LEU A 163 8.37 -7.05 5.83
C LEU A 163 9.29 -8.11 5.25
N PHE A 164 8.92 -8.63 4.10
CA PHE A 164 9.58 -9.72 3.42
C PHE A 164 10.30 -9.25 2.15
N PRO A 165 11.35 -9.95 1.71
CA PRO A 165 12.06 -9.60 0.49
C PRO A 165 11.13 -9.54 -0.72
N GLN A 166 11.17 -8.44 -1.43
CA GLN A 166 10.26 -8.06 -2.52
C GLN A 166 10.05 -9.13 -3.59
N TRP A 167 11.11 -9.82 -4.00
CA TRP A 167 11.09 -10.77 -5.12
C TRP A 167 11.33 -12.21 -4.72
N GLU A 168 11.29 -12.54 -3.42
CA GLU A 168 11.51 -13.89 -2.91
C GLU A 168 10.33 -14.82 -3.26
N PRO A 169 10.51 -15.83 -4.12
CA PRO A 169 9.41 -16.70 -4.56
C PRO A 169 8.93 -17.67 -3.47
N ARG A 170 9.75 -17.94 -2.43
CA ARG A 170 9.35 -18.75 -1.27
C ARG A 170 8.37 -17.99 -0.36
N VAL A 171 8.38 -16.67 -0.42
CA VAL A 171 7.43 -15.79 0.27
C VAL A 171 6.15 -15.62 -0.54
N VAL A 172 6.28 -15.16 -1.79
CA VAL A 172 5.16 -15.05 -2.73
C VAL A 172 5.58 -15.66 -4.06
N ALA A 173 4.94 -16.75 -4.45
CA ALA A 173 5.22 -17.41 -5.74
C ALA A 173 5.01 -16.44 -6.92
N HIS A 174 5.73 -16.67 -8.01
CA HIS A 174 5.63 -15.79 -9.19
C HIS A 174 4.20 -15.69 -9.71
N GLU A 175 3.51 -16.84 -9.80
CA GLU A 175 2.13 -16.95 -10.28
C GLU A 175 1.15 -16.18 -9.39
N ALA A 176 1.28 -16.31 -8.08
CA ALA A 176 0.43 -15.61 -7.11
C ALA A 176 0.65 -14.08 -7.18
N ARG A 177 1.90 -13.64 -7.33
CA ARG A 177 2.26 -12.23 -7.50
C ARG A 177 1.70 -11.65 -8.79
N GLU A 178 1.79 -12.40 -9.88
CA GLU A 178 1.29 -12.05 -11.20
C GLU A 178 -0.24 -11.95 -11.21
N ALA A 179 -0.92 -12.93 -10.60
CA ALA A 179 -2.39 -12.92 -10.45
C ALA A 179 -2.84 -11.73 -9.59
N TYR A 180 -2.17 -11.48 -8.45
CA TYR A 180 -2.45 -10.33 -7.60
C TYR A 180 -2.30 -9.01 -8.36
N ALA A 181 -1.20 -8.83 -9.12
CA ALA A 181 -0.96 -7.65 -9.93
C ALA A 181 -2.03 -7.46 -11.03
N ALA A 182 -2.60 -8.55 -11.54
CA ALA A 182 -3.67 -8.54 -12.53
C ALA A 182 -5.09 -8.41 -11.95
N PHE A 183 -5.25 -8.27 -10.63
CA PHE A 183 -6.53 -8.28 -9.92
C PHE A 183 -7.31 -9.60 -10.05
N ASP A 184 -6.62 -10.69 -10.32
CA ASP A 184 -7.14 -12.05 -10.39
C ASP A 184 -6.71 -12.84 -9.14
N GLY A 185 -7.43 -12.59 -8.04
CA GLY A 185 -7.12 -13.12 -6.70
C GLY A 185 -6.32 -12.16 -5.83
N THR A 186 -6.81 -11.96 -4.62
CA THR A 186 -6.23 -11.05 -3.61
C THR A 186 -5.75 -11.79 -2.37
N LYS A 187 -6.29 -12.99 -2.14
CA LYS A 187 -5.91 -13.83 -1.02
C LYS A 187 -4.57 -14.52 -1.29
N LEU A 188 -3.57 -14.20 -0.46
CA LEU A 188 -2.26 -14.85 -0.52
C LEU A 188 -2.18 -16.00 0.51
N PRO A 189 -1.66 -17.17 0.11
CA PRO A 189 -1.46 -18.25 1.06
C PRO A 189 -0.43 -17.84 2.11
N TRP A 190 -0.61 -18.29 3.34
CA TRP A 190 0.31 -18.06 4.45
C TRP A 190 0.84 -19.39 5.00
N SER A 191 2.09 -19.39 5.43
CA SER A 191 2.67 -20.43 6.27
C SER A 191 3.72 -19.81 7.19
N GLU A 192 3.82 -20.31 8.40
CA GLU A 192 4.78 -19.82 9.40
C GLU A 192 6.24 -20.00 8.99
N ALA A 193 6.53 -20.94 8.10
CA ALA A 193 7.87 -21.11 7.54
C ALA A 193 8.40 -19.84 6.84
N ARG A 194 7.49 -18.94 6.43
CA ARG A 194 7.86 -17.64 5.82
C ARG A 194 8.44 -16.65 6.82
N GLU A 195 8.12 -16.78 8.12
CA GLU A 195 8.63 -15.89 9.18
C GLU A 195 10.16 -15.74 9.16
N SER A 196 10.87 -16.78 8.79
CA SER A 196 12.32 -16.79 8.71
C SER A 196 12.90 -15.81 7.67
N PHE A 197 12.09 -15.31 6.72
CA PHE A 197 12.45 -14.32 5.72
C PHE A 197 12.06 -12.89 6.14
N GLY A 198 11.27 -12.75 7.20
CA GLY A 198 10.70 -11.47 7.64
C GLY A 198 11.71 -10.61 8.39
N GLN A 199 11.76 -9.33 8.07
CA GLN A 199 12.44 -8.29 8.84
C GLN A 199 11.40 -7.50 9.64
N ARG A 200 11.63 -7.34 10.94
CA ARG A 200 10.72 -6.63 11.85
C ARG A 200 11.11 -5.17 12.02
N PHE A 201 10.11 -4.31 11.96
CA PHE A 201 10.25 -2.87 12.16
C PHE A 201 9.20 -2.41 13.18
N ASP A 202 9.66 -1.98 14.34
CA ASP A 202 8.82 -1.29 15.32
C ASP A 202 8.86 0.21 15.05
N PHE A 203 7.71 0.86 15.07
CA PHE A 203 7.63 2.31 14.93
C PHE A 203 6.43 2.91 15.69
N ALA A 204 6.65 4.13 16.15
CA ALA A 204 5.80 4.92 17.01
C ALA A 204 5.35 6.22 16.30
N PRO A 205 4.47 7.03 16.91
CA PRO A 205 4.08 8.31 16.34
C PRO A 205 5.27 9.20 15.99
N GLY A 206 5.26 9.79 14.79
CA GLY A 206 6.35 10.59 14.22
C GLY A 206 7.35 9.79 13.39
N GLU A 207 7.26 8.47 13.42
CA GLU A 207 8.07 7.58 12.59
C GLU A 207 7.24 7.00 11.44
N GLY A 208 7.93 6.48 10.43
CA GLY A 208 7.34 5.79 9.30
C GLY A 208 8.25 4.74 8.71
N LEU A 209 7.71 3.98 7.76
CA LEU A 209 8.41 2.92 7.06
C LEU A 209 8.15 3.01 5.56
N HIS A 210 9.22 2.93 4.76
CA HIS A 210 9.09 2.66 3.33
C HIS A 210 8.88 1.17 3.11
N ILE A 211 7.78 0.85 2.43
CA ILE A 211 7.45 -0.50 1.97
C ILE A 211 7.66 -0.53 0.45
N PRO A 212 8.65 -1.29 -0.04
CA PRO A 212 8.91 -1.39 -1.47
C PRO A 212 7.73 -1.99 -2.25
N PHE A 213 7.60 -1.61 -3.52
CA PHE A 213 6.64 -2.18 -4.47
C PHE A 213 6.58 -3.71 -4.36
N ILE A 214 5.38 -4.29 -4.24
CA ILE A 214 5.11 -5.74 -4.22
C ILE A 214 5.76 -6.53 -3.07
N ALA A 215 6.39 -5.85 -2.10
CA ALA A 215 6.96 -6.52 -0.93
C ALA A 215 5.85 -7.09 -0.02
N GLY A 216 5.98 -8.36 0.34
CA GLY A 216 5.07 -8.99 1.28
C GLY A 216 5.20 -8.37 2.68
N HIS A 217 4.09 -8.16 3.36
CA HIS A 217 4.10 -7.63 4.71
C HIS A 217 2.83 -7.96 5.49
N TYR A 218 2.94 -7.92 6.80
CA TYR A 218 1.80 -7.91 7.72
C TYR A 218 2.07 -6.93 8.88
N VAL A 219 1.03 -6.50 9.57
CA VAL A 219 1.13 -5.52 10.66
C VAL A 219 0.49 -6.06 11.93
N GLN A 220 1.17 -5.87 13.06
CA GLN A 220 0.64 -6.08 14.40
C GLN A 220 0.61 -4.73 15.13
N ASN A 221 -0.57 -4.20 15.42
CA ASN A 221 -0.70 -3.04 16.29
C ASN A 221 -0.46 -3.45 17.74
N HIS A 222 0.19 -2.58 18.53
CA HIS A 222 0.35 -2.83 19.95
C HIS A 222 -0.95 -2.53 20.72
N GLU A 223 -1.00 -2.95 21.97
CA GLU A 223 -2.20 -2.80 22.81
C GLU A 223 -2.26 -1.45 23.54
N ASP A 224 -1.27 -0.60 23.34
CA ASP A 224 -1.10 0.67 24.03
C ASP A 224 -2.20 1.69 23.71
N ASP A 225 -2.59 1.80 22.45
CA ASP A 225 -3.62 2.75 22.01
C ASP A 225 -4.21 2.37 20.65
N VAL A 226 -5.26 3.10 20.26
CA VAL A 226 -5.80 3.09 18.90
C VAL A 226 -4.69 3.47 17.91
N SER A 227 -4.52 2.68 16.89
CA SER A 227 -3.53 2.95 15.85
C SER A 227 -4.11 3.84 14.77
N ILE A 228 -3.48 4.99 14.51
CA ILE A 228 -3.78 5.86 13.37
C ILE A 228 -2.54 5.99 12.52
N SER A 229 -2.65 5.58 11.28
CA SER A 229 -1.58 5.74 10.30
C SER A 229 -2.12 6.18 8.95
N MET A 230 -1.28 6.86 8.19
CA MET A 230 -1.58 7.27 6.82
C MET A 230 -0.43 6.84 5.91
N SER A 231 -0.74 6.39 4.72
CA SER A 231 0.28 6.17 3.70
C SER A 231 0.04 7.03 2.48
N ILE A 232 1.14 7.48 1.88
CA ILE A 232 1.14 7.86 0.48
C ILE A 232 1.63 6.67 -0.33
N ILE A 233 0.78 6.19 -1.23
CA ILE A 233 1.09 5.12 -2.18
C ILE A 233 1.29 5.72 -3.56
N PHE A 234 2.21 5.15 -4.32
CA PHE A 234 2.56 5.65 -5.66
C PHE A 234 3.29 4.57 -6.46
N ASN A 235 3.47 4.82 -7.75
CA ASN A 235 4.44 4.07 -8.55
C ASN A 235 5.53 5.01 -9.08
N THR A 236 6.72 4.46 -9.22
CA THR A 236 7.83 5.02 -9.98
C THR A 236 7.74 4.53 -11.43
N PRO A 237 8.48 5.10 -12.39
CA PRO A 237 8.55 4.54 -13.74
C PRO A 237 8.99 3.06 -13.76
N GLU A 238 9.86 2.65 -12.83
CA GLU A 238 10.33 1.28 -12.70
C GLU A 238 9.23 0.37 -12.14
N SER A 239 8.65 0.71 -10.97
CA SER A 239 7.60 -0.12 -10.37
C SER A 239 6.33 -0.18 -11.23
N GLN A 240 6.01 0.88 -11.97
CA GLN A 240 4.94 0.86 -12.97
C GLN A 240 5.25 -0.12 -14.11
N ALA A 241 6.48 -0.14 -14.61
CA ALA A 241 6.88 -1.09 -15.66
C ALA A 241 6.85 -2.54 -15.14
N GLN A 242 7.27 -2.76 -13.90
CA GLN A 242 7.21 -4.07 -13.24
C GLN A 242 5.75 -4.52 -13.03
N LEU A 243 4.84 -3.64 -12.61
CA LEU A 243 3.42 -3.94 -12.48
C LEU A 243 2.82 -4.40 -13.82
N GLU A 244 3.08 -3.65 -14.88
CA GLU A 244 2.59 -3.98 -16.23
C GLU A 244 3.21 -5.27 -16.78
N ALA A 245 4.48 -5.54 -16.45
CA ALA A 245 5.15 -6.79 -16.80
C ALA A 245 4.56 -8.02 -16.06
N LEU A 246 4.17 -7.85 -14.78
CA LEU A 246 3.46 -8.88 -14.02
C LEU A 246 2.09 -9.18 -14.65
N GLN A 247 1.34 -8.16 -15.02
CA GLN A 247 0.04 -8.31 -15.68
C GLN A 247 0.17 -9.03 -17.03
N LEU A 248 1.20 -8.70 -17.82
CA LEU A 248 1.48 -9.45 -19.06
C LEU A 248 1.83 -10.90 -18.79
N ASN A 249 2.69 -11.17 -17.80
CA ASN A 249 3.08 -12.53 -17.44
C ASN A 249 1.85 -13.36 -17.05
N HIS A 250 0.97 -12.81 -16.21
CA HIS A 250 -0.29 -13.46 -15.84
C HIS A 250 -1.11 -13.87 -17.08
N LYS A 251 -1.26 -12.96 -18.02
CA LYS A 251 -1.98 -13.24 -19.28
C LYS A 251 -1.29 -14.32 -20.14
N LEU A 252 0.04 -14.30 -20.22
CA LEU A 252 0.81 -15.30 -20.94
C LEU A 252 0.67 -16.69 -20.30
N ARG A 253 0.67 -16.78 -18.95
CA ARG A 253 0.41 -18.06 -18.25
C ARG A 253 -1.00 -18.58 -18.53
N GLY A 254 -2.01 -17.72 -18.54
CA GLY A 254 -3.37 -18.11 -18.95
C GLY A 254 -3.47 -18.68 -20.38
N MET A 255 -2.46 -18.44 -21.22
CA MET A 255 -2.32 -19.03 -22.57
C MET A 255 -1.37 -20.25 -22.59
N GLY A 256 -0.99 -20.79 -21.44
CA GLY A 256 -0.11 -21.98 -21.33
C GLY A 256 1.39 -21.69 -21.47
N MET A 257 1.80 -20.42 -21.52
CA MET A 257 3.23 -20.07 -21.63
C MET A 257 3.90 -19.99 -20.26
N ALA A 258 5.23 -20.15 -20.22
CA ALA A 258 6.07 -20.00 -19.02
C ALA A 258 6.96 -18.75 -19.12
N PRO A 259 6.45 -17.55 -18.89
CA PRO A 259 7.23 -16.33 -19.02
C PRO A 259 8.31 -16.24 -17.93
N ALA A 260 9.43 -15.64 -18.27
CA ALA A 260 10.49 -15.40 -17.29
C ALA A 260 10.01 -14.44 -16.18
N PRO A 261 10.42 -14.66 -14.91
CA PRO A 261 10.01 -13.83 -13.78
C PRO A 261 10.33 -12.35 -13.93
N VAL A 262 9.48 -11.49 -13.35
CA VAL A 262 9.70 -10.04 -13.25
C VAL A 262 10.63 -9.74 -12.08
N GLY A 263 11.28 -8.57 -12.10
CA GLY A 263 12.19 -8.09 -11.04
C GLY A 263 13.63 -8.55 -11.17
N GLN A 264 13.96 -9.41 -12.15
CA GLN A 264 15.33 -9.93 -12.35
C GLN A 264 16.17 -9.11 -13.35
N ARG A 265 15.53 -8.52 -14.36
CA ARG A 265 16.21 -7.76 -15.43
C ARG A 265 15.32 -6.59 -15.88
N ALA A 266 15.73 -5.37 -15.53
CA ALA A 266 14.96 -4.15 -15.81
C ALA A 266 14.61 -3.99 -17.31
N GLY A 267 15.55 -4.24 -18.23
CA GLY A 267 15.29 -4.12 -19.67
C GLY A 267 14.23 -5.10 -20.19
N ARG A 268 14.19 -6.33 -19.65
CA ARG A 268 13.12 -7.30 -19.97
C ARG A 268 11.78 -6.87 -19.44
N ASP A 269 11.74 -6.32 -18.24
CA ASP A 269 10.52 -5.86 -17.62
C ASP A 269 9.98 -4.62 -18.36
N GLN A 270 10.84 -3.71 -18.80
CA GLN A 270 10.47 -2.59 -19.67
C GLN A 270 9.90 -3.05 -21.02
N LEU A 271 10.50 -4.06 -21.67
CA LEU A 271 9.97 -4.64 -22.91
C LEU A 271 8.57 -5.23 -22.68
N LYS A 272 8.38 -5.99 -21.61
CA LYS A 272 7.08 -6.55 -21.26
C LYS A 272 6.04 -5.46 -21.01
N SER A 273 6.41 -4.42 -20.28
CA SER A 273 5.56 -3.25 -20.04
C SER A 273 5.15 -2.57 -21.36
N PHE A 274 6.11 -2.37 -22.29
CA PHE A 274 5.80 -1.82 -23.60
C PHE A 274 4.80 -2.70 -24.38
N LEU A 275 4.98 -4.00 -24.40
CA LEU A 275 4.05 -4.94 -25.06
C LEU A 275 2.66 -4.92 -24.41
N TRP A 276 2.60 -4.84 -23.09
CA TRP A 276 1.33 -4.72 -22.35
C TRP A 276 0.58 -3.44 -22.71
N ARG A 277 1.27 -2.29 -22.74
CA ARG A 277 0.68 -1.01 -23.16
C ARG A 277 0.20 -1.03 -24.59
N ALA A 278 1.01 -1.58 -25.52
CA ALA A 278 0.63 -1.73 -26.92
C ALA A 278 -0.65 -2.58 -27.07
N ARG A 279 -0.73 -3.72 -26.38
CA ARG A 279 -1.91 -4.57 -26.33
C ARG A 279 -3.15 -3.80 -25.81
N ARG A 280 -3.02 -3.09 -24.67
CA ARG A 280 -4.12 -2.29 -24.12
C ARG A 280 -4.61 -1.21 -25.08
N LYS A 281 -3.68 -0.52 -25.77
CA LYS A 281 -4.02 0.49 -26.76
C LYS A 281 -4.81 -0.11 -27.94
N VAL A 282 -4.36 -1.24 -28.49
CA VAL A 282 -5.05 -1.95 -29.57
C VAL A 282 -6.47 -2.35 -29.14
N ARG A 283 -6.62 -2.96 -27.96
CA ARG A 283 -7.92 -3.36 -27.41
C ARG A 283 -8.87 -2.17 -27.23
N HIS A 284 -8.37 -1.08 -26.70
CA HIS A 284 -9.15 0.16 -26.52
C HIS A 284 -9.60 0.71 -27.88
N THR A 285 -8.73 0.73 -28.88
CA THR A 285 -9.07 1.20 -30.24
C THR A 285 -10.13 0.29 -30.89
N LEU A 286 -10.04 -1.02 -30.68
CA LEU A 286 -10.99 -2.00 -31.21
C LEU A 286 -12.26 -2.16 -30.33
N ARG A 287 -12.41 -1.38 -29.25
CA ARG A 287 -13.54 -1.44 -28.31
C ARG A 287 -13.80 -2.85 -27.75
N LEU A 288 -12.75 -3.65 -27.58
CA LEU A 288 -12.86 -4.98 -27.00
C LEU A 288 -13.11 -4.88 -25.47
N PRO A 289 -13.84 -5.83 -24.86
CA PRO A 289 -14.08 -5.83 -23.42
C PRO A 289 -12.77 -5.82 -22.63
N PRO A 290 -12.75 -5.32 -21.39
CA PRO A 290 -11.57 -5.37 -20.55
C PRO A 290 -11.04 -6.82 -20.42
N ASP A 291 -9.75 -6.97 -20.19
CA ASP A 291 -9.20 -8.29 -19.84
C ASP A 291 -9.71 -8.65 -18.45
N ASN A 292 -10.47 -9.72 -18.34
CA ASN A 292 -10.73 -10.39 -17.08
C ASN A 292 -9.49 -11.14 -16.66
#